data_8a6f3d4bae1d19c16f110b2def818993
#
_entry.id   8a6f3d4bae1d19c16f110b2def818993
#
_cell.length_a   1.000
_cell.length_b   1.000
_cell.length_c   1.000
_cell.angle_alpha   90.00
_cell.angle_beta   90.00
_cell.angle_gamma   90.00
#
_symmetry.space_group_name_H-M   'P 1'
#
loop_
_entity.id
_entity.type
_entity.pdbx_description
1 polymer ?
#
loop_
_entity_poly.entity_id
_entity_poly.type
_entity_poly.pdbx_seq_one_letter_code
_entity_poly.pdbx_strand_id
1 'polypeptide(L)'
;MDEFLHKQGKAQCTIYDYHKYLKLFINDAMIDGLLEQNPYKFLPFHIGKGEKQYVDCCTEEQFNDIKTLDLSTPHLQAARDLFLFQCYTGLAYSDLASFDYANCVEKDGKMFYHAKRTKTDTDFVFQLLTPAVDLLKKYDFCLPKISNQKYNDYLKVLAAACG
;
A
#
# COMPACT_ATOMS: atom_id res chain seq x y z
N MET A 1 -10.57 -21.23 -18.62
CA MET A 1 -9.81 -20.16 -17.98
C MET A 1 -9.55 -20.49 -16.51
N ASP A 2 -10.54 -20.87 -15.74
CA ASP A 2 -10.42 -21.18 -14.31
C ASP A 2 -9.37 -22.27 -14.03
N GLU A 3 -9.51 -23.45 -14.64
CA GLU A 3 -8.55 -24.54 -14.53
C GLU A 3 -7.13 -24.16 -14.98
N PHE A 4 -7.01 -23.31 -16.02
CA PHE A 4 -5.73 -22.83 -16.49
C PHE A 4 -5.04 -21.98 -15.44
N LEU A 5 -5.77 -21.06 -14.81
CA LEU A 5 -5.25 -20.18 -13.76
C LEU A 5 -4.85 -20.96 -12.49
N HIS A 6 -5.63 -21.98 -12.12
CA HIS A 6 -5.27 -22.90 -11.04
C HIS A 6 -4.00 -23.70 -11.36
N LYS A 7 -3.85 -24.22 -12.57
CA LYS A 7 -2.62 -24.90 -13.03
C LYS A 7 -1.39 -23.98 -13.03
N GLN A 8 -1.59 -22.67 -13.21
CA GLN A 8 -0.55 -21.65 -13.09
C GLN A 8 -0.22 -21.26 -11.62
N GLY A 9 -0.84 -21.91 -10.65
CA GLY A 9 -0.60 -21.62 -9.23
C GLY A 9 -1.09 -20.24 -8.78
N LYS A 10 -2.06 -19.62 -9.48
CA LYS A 10 -2.62 -18.34 -9.08
C LYS A 10 -3.47 -18.48 -7.82
N ALA A 11 -3.35 -17.50 -6.91
CA ALA A 11 -4.18 -17.45 -5.72
C ALA A 11 -5.66 -17.25 -6.07
N GLN A 12 -6.57 -17.82 -5.28
CA GLN A 12 -8.02 -17.75 -5.52
C GLN A 12 -8.54 -16.32 -5.66
N CYS A 13 -8.04 -15.37 -4.87
CA CYS A 13 -8.39 -13.95 -4.99
C CYS A 13 -8.00 -13.37 -6.36
N THR A 14 -6.84 -13.75 -6.90
CA THR A 14 -6.39 -13.33 -8.24
C THR A 14 -7.29 -13.93 -9.33
N ILE A 15 -7.65 -15.22 -9.21
CA ILE A 15 -8.56 -15.90 -10.13
C ILE A 15 -9.93 -15.22 -10.14
N TYR A 16 -10.44 -14.89 -8.95
CA TYR A 16 -11.69 -14.15 -8.79
C TYR A 16 -11.64 -12.78 -9.50
N ASP A 17 -10.56 -12.04 -9.34
CA ASP A 17 -10.39 -10.73 -9.97
C ASP A 17 -10.35 -10.83 -11.51
N TYR A 18 -9.65 -11.82 -12.07
CA TYR A 18 -9.70 -12.08 -13.51
C TYR A 18 -11.12 -12.36 -14.01
N HIS A 19 -11.87 -13.18 -13.31
CA HIS A 19 -13.27 -13.47 -13.66
C HIS A 19 -14.16 -12.23 -13.49
N LYS A 20 -13.92 -11.41 -12.47
CA LYS A 20 -14.64 -10.15 -12.25
C LYS A 20 -14.47 -9.21 -13.45
N TYR A 21 -13.25 -9.02 -13.92
CA TYR A 21 -12.98 -8.18 -15.08
C TYR A 21 -13.57 -8.77 -16.37
N LEU A 22 -13.44 -10.08 -16.57
CA LEU A 22 -14.03 -10.72 -17.74
C LEU A 22 -15.56 -10.56 -17.77
N LYS A 23 -16.23 -10.64 -16.62
CA LYS A 23 -17.68 -10.40 -16.52
C LYS A 23 -18.06 -8.98 -16.95
N LEU A 24 -17.23 -7.98 -16.68
CA LEU A 24 -17.50 -6.61 -17.16
C LEU A 24 -17.50 -6.56 -18.68
N PHE A 25 -16.46 -7.09 -19.34
CA PHE A 25 -16.39 -7.13 -20.82
C PHE A 25 -17.54 -7.93 -21.45
N ILE A 26 -17.95 -9.06 -20.82
CA ILE A 26 -19.08 -9.85 -21.29
C ILE A 26 -20.39 -9.07 -21.17
N ASN A 27 -20.58 -8.32 -20.08
CA ASN A 27 -21.77 -7.49 -19.91
C ASN A 27 -21.80 -6.35 -20.96
N ASP A 28 -20.67 -5.72 -21.22
CA ASP A 28 -20.57 -4.68 -22.27
C ASP A 28 -20.87 -5.27 -23.65
N ALA A 29 -20.32 -6.45 -23.98
CA ALA A 29 -20.60 -7.15 -25.23
C ALA A 29 -22.08 -7.54 -25.37
N MET A 30 -22.77 -7.83 -24.26
CA MET A 30 -24.24 -8.07 -24.27
C MET A 30 -25.01 -6.77 -24.52
N ILE A 31 -24.59 -5.66 -23.91
CA ILE A 31 -25.21 -4.34 -24.14
C ILE A 31 -25.07 -3.93 -25.60
N ASP A 32 -23.90 -4.16 -26.19
CA ASP A 32 -23.61 -3.86 -27.59
C ASP A 32 -24.26 -4.85 -28.58
N GLY A 33 -24.97 -5.86 -28.10
CA GLY A 33 -25.63 -6.87 -28.94
C GLY A 33 -24.67 -7.89 -29.58
N LEU A 34 -23.39 -7.92 -29.16
CA LEU A 34 -22.38 -8.86 -29.66
C LEU A 34 -22.54 -10.28 -29.05
N LEU A 35 -23.21 -10.40 -27.92
CA LEU A 35 -23.52 -11.63 -27.24
C LEU A 35 -25.00 -11.68 -26.85
N GLU A 36 -25.68 -12.76 -27.24
CA GLU A 36 -27.09 -12.97 -26.89
C GLU A 36 -27.30 -13.44 -25.44
N GLN A 37 -26.33 -14.17 -24.89
CA GLN A 37 -26.44 -14.77 -23.56
C GLN A 37 -25.13 -14.64 -22.77
N ASN A 38 -25.26 -14.45 -21.47
CA ASN A 38 -24.11 -14.40 -20.58
C ASN A 38 -23.59 -15.83 -20.30
N PRO A 39 -22.37 -16.19 -20.76
CA PRO A 39 -21.82 -17.54 -20.57
C PRO A 39 -21.65 -17.91 -19.09
N TYR A 40 -21.53 -16.94 -18.19
CA TYR A 40 -21.44 -17.21 -16.75
C TYR A 40 -22.71 -17.77 -16.13
N LYS A 41 -23.87 -17.64 -16.78
CA LYS A 41 -25.13 -18.26 -16.32
C LYS A 41 -25.09 -19.79 -16.38
N PHE A 42 -24.22 -20.34 -17.22
CA PHE A 42 -24.13 -21.79 -17.46
C PHE A 42 -22.94 -22.44 -16.72
N LEU A 43 -22.20 -21.68 -15.90
CA LEU A 43 -21.14 -22.29 -15.11
C LEU A 43 -21.73 -23.14 -13.97
N PRO A 44 -21.25 -24.39 -13.82
CA PRO A 44 -21.73 -25.30 -12.80
C PRO A 44 -21.32 -24.95 -11.38
N PHE A 45 -20.52 -23.91 -11.20
CA PHE A 45 -19.95 -23.50 -9.92
C PHE A 45 -19.93 -21.98 -9.77
N HIS A 46 -19.92 -21.55 -8.53
CA HIS A 46 -19.73 -20.14 -8.17
C HIS A 46 -18.24 -19.83 -7.95
N ILE A 47 -17.75 -18.81 -8.64
CA ILE A 47 -16.36 -18.35 -8.45
C ILE A 47 -16.33 -17.39 -7.27
N GLY A 48 -15.95 -17.92 -6.11
CA GLY A 48 -15.79 -17.15 -4.88
C GLY A 48 -14.43 -16.45 -4.79
N LYS A 49 -14.36 -15.42 -3.96
CA LYS A 49 -13.13 -14.65 -3.73
C LYS A 49 -12.05 -15.43 -2.96
N GLY A 50 -12.41 -16.57 -2.38
CA GLY A 50 -11.58 -17.32 -1.44
C GLY A 50 -11.71 -16.78 -0.01
N GLU A 51 -10.99 -17.40 0.91
CA GLU A 51 -10.94 -16.96 2.31
C GLU A 51 -10.19 -15.62 2.41
N LYS A 52 -10.61 -14.78 3.36
CA LYS A 52 -9.85 -13.57 3.68
C LYS A 52 -8.51 -14.00 4.27
N GLN A 53 -7.42 -13.69 3.58
CA GLN A 53 -6.11 -13.77 4.19
C GLN A 53 -6.00 -12.70 5.26
N TYR A 54 -5.58 -13.10 6.45
CA TYR A 54 -5.16 -12.14 7.46
C TYR A 54 -3.92 -11.41 6.92
N VAL A 55 -3.95 -10.10 7.02
CA VAL A 55 -2.76 -9.29 6.72
C VAL A 55 -1.91 -9.32 7.99
N ASP A 56 -0.71 -9.87 7.89
CA ASP A 56 0.25 -9.82 8.98
C ASP A 56 0.58 -8.36 9.29
N CYS A 57 0.43 -7.98 10.55
CA CYS A 57 0.76 -6.65 11.02
C CYS A 57 2.10 -6.70 11.78
N CYS A 58 2.90 -5.67 11.62
CA CYS A 58 4.10 -5.49 12.43
C CYS A 58 3.70 -5.37 13.91
N THR A 59 4.28 -6.21 14.76
CA THR A 59 4.09 -6.13 16.22
C THR A 59 4.84 -4.93 16.80
N GLU A 60 4.50 -4.53 18.02
CA GLU A 60 5.21 -3.46 18.72
C GLU A 60 6.69 -3.79 18.93
N GLU A 61 7.01 -5.07 19.22
CA GLU A 61 8.37 -5.57 19.37
C GLU A 61 9.15 -5.41 18.06
N GLN A 62 8.63 -5.94 16.96
CA GLN A 62 9.22 -5.81 15.62
C GLN A 62 9.39 -4.34 15.19
N PHE A 63 8.43 -3.48 15.52
CA PHE A 63 8.54 -2.06 15.27
C PHE A 63 9.71 -1.43 16.03
N ASN A 64 9.89 -1.78 17.31
CA ASN A 64 10.99 -1.28 18.14
C ASN A 64 12.34 -1.82 17.65
N ASP A 65 12.41 -3.07 17.20
CA ASP A 65 13.62 -3.65 16.63
C ASP A 65 14.05 -2.91 15.37
N ILE A 66 13.12 -2.67 14.44
CA ILE A 66 13.39 -1.88 13.22
C ILE A 66 13.84 -0.46 13.59
N LYS A 67 13.21 0.17 14.57
CA LYS A 67 13.51 1.53 14.99
C LYS A 67 14.92 1.67 15.56
N THR A 68 15.37 0.68 16.33
CA THR A 68 16.67 0.70 17.02
C THR A 68 17.79 0.03 16.23
N LEU A 69 17.47 -0.58 15.07
CA LEU A 69 18.44 -1.30 14.26
C LEU A 69 19.61 -0.40 13.85
N ASP A 70 20.83 -0.83 14.15
CA ASP A 70 22.04 -0.13 13.72
C ASP A 70 22.31 -0.45 12.24
N LEU A 71 22.30 0.58 11.42
CA LEU A 71 22.44 0.48 9.97
C LEU A 71 23.63 1.33 9.49
N SER A 72 24.60 0.68 8.89
CA SER A 72 25.76 1.36 8.30
C SER A 72 25.47 1.98 6.91
N THR A 73 24.42 1.50 6.23
CA THR A 73 24.11 1.87 4.85
C THR A 73 23.09 3.02 4.80
N PRO A 74 23.43 4.20 4.23
CA PRO A 74 22.53 5.36 4.20
C PRO A 74 21.16 5.07 3.53
N HIS A 75 21.13 4.22 2.50
CA HIS A 75 19.88 3.87 1.82
C HIS A 75 18.94 3.04 2.71
N LEU A 76 19.48 2.14 3.55
CA LEU A 76 18.69 1.38 4.50
C LEU A 76 18.22 2.27 5.66
N GLN A 77 19.06 3.20 6.13
CA GLN A 77 18.63 4.20 7.11
C GLN A 77 17.46 5.04 6.59
N ALA A 78 17.56 5.52 5.33
CA ALA A 78 16.49 6.28 4.70
C ALA A 78 15.21 5.46 4.55
N ALA A 79 15.31 4.20 4.15
CA ALA A 79 14.14 3.30 4.03
C ALA A 79 13.50 3.01 5.39
N ARG A 80 14.30 2.76 6.45
CA ARG A 80 13.82 2.62 7.82
C ARG A 80 13.06 3.86 8.28
N ASP A 81 13.64 5.03 8.10
CA ASP A 81 13.07 6.29 8.56
C ASP A 81 11.76 6.62 7.82
N LEU A 82 11.68 6.32 6.51
CA LEU A 82 10.42 6.41 5.76
C LEU A 82 9.37 5.43 6.28
N PHE A 83 9.76 4.19 6.62
CA PHE A 83 8.86 3.21 7.23
C PHE A 83 8.31 3.71 8.58
N LEU A 84 9.19 4.20 9.46
CA LEU A 84 8.76 4.77 10.73
C LEU A 84 7.84 5.98 10.52
N PHE A 85 8.14 6.85 9.55
CA PHE A 85 7.28 7.97 9.21
C PHE A 85 5.89 7.50 8.75
N GLN A 86 5.81 6.45 7.92
CA GLN A 86 4.54 5.85 7.51
C GLN A 86 3.78 5.26 8.70
N CYS A 87 4.45 4.59 9.63
CA CYS A 87 3.82 4.06 10.84
C CYS A 87 3.23 5.18 11.71
N TYR A 88 3.92 6.32 11.81
CA TYR A 88 3.44 7.47 12.61
C TYR A 88 2.34 8.28 11.93
N THR A 89 2.22 8.20 10.60
CA THR A 89 1.30 9.04 9.82
C THR A 89 0.15 8.25 9.19
N GLY A 90 0.30 6.94 9.02
CA GLY A 90 -0.67 6.11 8.29
C GLY A 90 -0.72 6.38 6.77
N LEU A 91 0.29 7.07 6.22
CA LEU A 91 0.36 7.36 4.79
C LEU A 91 0.63 6.10 3.97
N ALA A 92 -0.13 5.90 2.89
CA ALA A 92 0.25 4.94 1.87
C ALA A 92 1.52 5.41 1.12
N TYR A 93 2.25 4.47 0.49
CA TYR A 93 3.47 4.85 -0.24
C TYR A 93 3.24 5.95 -1.28
N SER A 94 2.13 5.92 -2.03
CA SER A 94 1.80 6.96 -3.01
C SER A 94 1.68 8.36 -2.39
N ASP A 95 1.06 8.43 -1.21
CA ASP A 95 0.85 9.68 -0.49
C ASP A 95 2.14 10.15 0.20
N LEU A 96 2.98 9.19 0.68
CA LEU A 96 4.33 9.47 1.19
C LEU A 96 5.24 10.02 0.09
N ALA A 97 5.21 9.43 -1.12
CA ALA A 97 6.03 9.85 -2.24
C ALA A 97 5.69 11.28 -2.73
N SER A 98 4.44 11.70 -2.53
CA SER A 98 3.94 13.06 -2.83
C SER A 98 3.92 13.99 -1.61
N PHE A 99 4.46 13.54 -0.47
CA PHE A 99 4.50 14.37 0.74
C PHE A 99 5.29 15.65 0.50
N ASP A 100 4.68 16.78 0.84
CA ASP A 100 5.31 18.10 0.78
C ASP A 100 5.06 18.85 2.10
N TYR A 101 6.13 19.25 2.77
CA TYR A 101 6.04 20.00 4.02
C TYR A 101 5.30 21.34 3.87
N ALA A 102 5.27 21.94 2.67
CA ALA A 102 4.50 23.15 2.41
C ALA A 102 2.97 23.00 2.70
N ASN A 103 2.49 21.77 2.74
CA ASN A 103 1.10 21.44 3.11
C ASN A 103 0.92 21.25 4.63
N CYS A 104 1.95 21.50 5.43
CA CYS A 104 1.85 21.46 6.89
C CYS A 104 1.46 22.83 7.43
N VAL A 105 0.55 22.83 8.41
CA VAL A 105 0.09 24.05 9.11
C VAL A 105 0.23 23.83 10.60
N GLU A 106 0.85 24.77 11.29
CA GLU A 106 0.91 24.77 12.75
C GLU A 106 -0.32 25.47 13.31
N LYS A 107 -1.00 24.81 14.26
CA LYS A 107 -2.14 25.35 15.00
C LYS A 107 -2.07 24.87 16.45
N ASP A 108 -2.16 25.80 17.40
CA ASP A 108 -2.15 25.52 18.84
C ASP A 108 -0.93 24.66 19.29
N GLY A 109 0.26 24.91 18.72
CA GLY A 109 1.48 24.17 19.00
C GLY A 109 1.49 22.74 18.44
N LYS A 110 0.57 22.40 17.54
CA LYS A 110 0.46 21.11 16.85
C LYS A 110 0.59 21.30 15.35
N MET A 111 1.33 20.39 14.72
CA MET A 111 1.51 20.38 13.28
C MET A 111 0.44 19.50 12.63
N PHE A 112 -0.25 20.03 11.62
CA PHE A 112 -1.25 19.32 10.84
C PHE A 112 -0.80 19.24 9.38
N TYR A 113 -0.98 18.07 8.76
CA TYR A 113 -0.74 17.88 7.33
C TYR A 113 -2.06 17.84 6.59
N HIS A 114 -2.18 18.64 5.55
CA HIS A 114 -3.35 18.72 4.66
C HIS A 114 -2.96 18.24 3.26
N ALA A 115 -3.64 17.24 2.73
CA ALA A 115 -3.37 16.76 1.38
C ALA A 115 -4.59 16.08 0.77
N LYS A 116 -4.46 15.71 -0.51
CA LYS A 116 -5.40 14.85 -1.21
C LYS A 116 -4.81 13.46 -1.40
N ARG A 117 -5.62 12.42 -1.18
CA ARG A 117 -5.20 11.04 -1.45
C ARG A 117 -4.96 10.85 -2.94
N THR A 118 -3.77 10.41 -3.30
CA THR A 118 -3.36 10.17 -4.69
C THR A 118 -4.30 9.20 -5.42
N LYS A 119 -4.86 8.19 -4.72
CA LYS A 119 -5.70 7.16 -5.34
C LYS A 119 -7.17 7.58 -5.54
N THR A 120 -7.72 8.43 -4.66
CA THR A 120 -9.17 8.70 -4.60
C THR A 120 -9.52 10.18 -4.72
N ASP A 121 -8.51 11.04 -4.82
CA ASP A 121 -8.64 12.53 -4.83
C ASP A 121 -9.46 13.08 -3.64
N THR A 122 -9.45 12.34 -2.51
CA THR A 122 -10.19 12.71 -1.31
C THR A 122 -9.29 13.53 -0.39
N ASP A 123 -9.77 14.69 0.05
CA ASP A 123 -9.07 15.52 1.02
C ASP A 123 -8.94 14.79 2.36
N PHE A 124 -7.78 14.90 2.99
CA PHE A 124 -7.55 14.39 4.33
C PHE A 124 -6.66 15.35 5.12
N VAL A 125 -6.87 15.34 6.42
CA VAL A 125 -6.10 16.13 7.39
C VAL A 125 -5.80 15.24 8.57
N PHE A 126 -4.57 15.30 9.07
CA PHE A 126 -4.21 14.65 10.32
C PHE A 126 -3.11 15.41 11.06
N GLN A 127 -3.04 15.22 12.36
CA GLN A 127 -1.98 15.76 13.19
C GLN A 127 -0.71 14.91 13.01
N LEU A 128 0.42 15.56 12.75
CA LEU A 128 1.73 14.92 12.79
C LEU A 128 2.12 14.69 14.26
N LEU A 129 2.42 13.45 14.60
CA LEU A 129 2.95 13.08 15.90
C LEU A 129 4.39 13.58 16.06
N THR A 130 4.80 13.86 17.29
CA THR A 130 6.17 14.34 17.58
C THR A 130 7.26 13.51 16.92
N PRO A 131 7.24 12.15 16.94
CA PRO A 131 8.26 11.36 16.27
C PRO A 131 8.30 11.56 14.75
N ALA A 132 7.15 11.84 14.10
CA ALA A 132 7.11 12.15 12.67
C ALA A 132 7.74 13.52 12.39
N VAL A 133 7.47 14.51 13.24
CA VAL A 133 8.09 15.85 13.14
C VAL A 133 9.62 15.77 13.34
N ASP A 134 10.09 14.93 14.25
CA ASP A 134 11.52 14.74 14.49
C ASP A 134 12.23 14.09 13.29
N LEU A 135 11.55 13.15 12.62
CA LEU A 135 12.04 12.61 11.35
C LEU A 135 12.09 13.68 10.24
N LEU A 136 11.08 14.54 10.14
CA LEU A 136 11.11 15.66 9.20
C LEU A 136 12.27 16.60 9.46
N LYS A 137 12.53 16.96 10.71
CA LYS A 137 13.70 17.80 11.10
C LYS A 137 15.01 17.13 10.73
N LYS A 138 15.15 15.81 10.90
CA LYS A 138 16.35 15.06 10.52
C LYS A 138 16.69 15.20 9.03
N TYR A 139 15.68 15.38 8.18
CA TYR A 139 15.82 15.51 6.73
C TYR A 139 15.59 16.95 6.23
N ASP A 140 15.77 17.94 7.08
CA ASP A 140 15.53 19.36 6.74
C ASP A 140 14.18 19.58 6.06
N PHE A 141 13.14 18.89 6.58
CA PHE A 141 11.76 18.88 6.08
C PHE A 141 11.56 18.36 4.65
N CYS A 142 12.58 17.69 4.09
CA CYS A 142 12.56 17.10 2.76
C CYS A 142 12.84 15.59 2.85
N LEU A 143 11.77 14.77 2.91
CA LEU A 143 11.91 13.31 3.03
C LEU A 143 12.67 12.70 1.84
N PRO A 144 13.48 11.65 2.06
CA PRO A 144 14.17 10.94 0.99
C PRO A 144 13.18 10.34 0.00
N LYS A 145 13.50 10.40 -1.29
CA LYS A 145 12.69 9.79 -2.35
C LYS A 145 13.30 8.47 -2.79
N ILE A 146 12.60 7.38 -2.56
CA ILE A 146 12.98 6.02 -2.96
C ILE A 146 11.85 5.47 -3.82
N SER A 147 12.13 4.84 -4.97
CA SER A 147 11.09 4.22 -5.78
C SER A 147 10.39 3.08 -5.04
N ASN A 148 9.11 2.85 -5.32
CA ASN A 148 8.30 1.81 -4.63
C ASN A 148 8.96 0.44 -4.64
N GLN A 149 9.52 0.03 -5.79
CA GLN A 149 10.18 -1.26 -5.90
C GLN A 149 11.41 -1.35 -4.97
N LYS A 150 12.32 -0.37 -5.03
CA LYS A 150 13.50 -0.34 -4.17
C LYS A 150 13.14 -0.22 -2.69
N TYR A 151 12.11 0.57 -2.38
CA TYR A 151 11.62 0.70 -1.02
C TYR A 151 11.15 -0.63 -0.45
N ASN A 152 10.32 -1.37 -1.20
CA ASN A 152 9.89 -2.71 -0.80
C ASN A 152 11.05 -3.71 -0.66
N ASP A 153 12.06 -3.62 -1.52
CA ASP A 153 13.24 -4.48 -1.41
C ASP A 153 14.06 -4.15 -0.14
N TYR A 154 14.23 -2.87 0.19
CA TYR A 154 14.88 -2.45 1.44
C TYR A 154 14.08 -2.84 2.68
N LEU A 155 12.74 -2.77 2.65
CA LEU A 155 11.90 -3.23 3.75
C LEU A 155 12.07 -4.72 4.04
N LYS A 156 12.22 -5.56 2.99
CA LYS A 156 12.53 -6.99 3.16
C LYS A 156 13.90 -7.21 3.82
N VAL A 157 14.90 -6.41 3.45
CA VAL A 157 16.23 -6.47 4.07
C VAL A 157 16.15 -6.06 5.54
N LEU A 158 15.42 -5.00 5.88
CA LEU A 158 15.22 -4.55 7.25
C LEU A 158 14.49 -5.62 8.08
N ALA A 159 13.42 -6.21 7.55
CA ALA A 159 12.68 -7.28 8.21
C ALA A 159 13.59 -8.51 8.47
N ALA A 160 14.39 -8.92 7.48
CA ALA A 160 15.32 -10.04 7.65
C ALA A 160 16.44 -9.76 8.66
N ALA A 161 16.78 -8.52 8.92
CA ALA A 161 17.79 -8.13 9.91
C ALA A 161 17.23 -8.11 11.34
N CYS A 162 15.89 -8.06 11.50
CA CYS A 162 15.22 -8.08 12.80
C CYS A 162 14.74 -9.50 13.20
N GLY A 163 14.84 -10.51 12.34
CA GLY A 163 14.44 -11.91 12.57
C GLY A 163 13.16 -12.25 11.82
#